data_adc0716a29e32ef399eaa5b2766e5509
#
_entry.id   adc0716a29e32ef399eaa5b2766e5509
#
_cell.length_a   1.000
_cell.length_b   1.000
_cell.length_c   1.000
_cell.angle_alpha   90.00
_cell.angle_beta   90.00
_cell.angle_gamma   90.00
#
_symmetry.space_group_name_H-M   'P 1'
#
loop_
_entity.id
_entity.type
_entity.pdbx_description
1 polymer ?
#
loop_
_entity_poly.entity_id
_entity_poly.type
_entity_poly.pdbx_seq_one_letter_code
_entity_poly.pdbx_strand_id
1 'polypeptide(L)'
;MNKLRKLFVVIFSSLALVIASFSTAFSKVEGDTITLGAAVSLTGKYATNGEHTQRGYDLAVKVINDRGGVKIGNKNYKLAVKYYDDESDAKIAAALAQRLIEQDGIQYMLGPYGSGITIAIAPVTEKFKVPMIEANGASRALFTKGYKYLFAVLNSADQYLNSAVDLMAEQAKAAGKNLQM
;
A
#
# COMPACT_ATOMS: atom_id res chain seq x y z
N MET A 1 19.27 -55.68 -3.36
CA MET A 1 18.59 -54.50 -2.85
C MET A 1 17.23 -54.43 -3.55
N ASN A 2 16.14 -54.79 -2.85
CA ASN A 2 14.83 -55.08 -3.42
C ASN A 2 14.21 -53.89 -4.14
N LYS A 3 13.57 -54.10 -5.30
CA LYS A 3 12.83 -53.08 -6.09
C LYS A 3 11.85 -52.27 -5.23
N LEU A 4 11.28 -52.87 -4.21
CA LEU A 4 10.39 -52.25 -3.24
C LEU A 4 11.09 -51.17 -2.38
N ARG A 5 12.35 -51.37 -1.99
CA ARG A 5 13.14 -50.39 -1.22
C ARG A 5 13.52 -49.16 -2.06
N LYS A 6 13.79 -49.36 -3.35
CA LYS A 6 14.06 -48.27 -4.29
C LYS A 6 12.80 -47.44 -4.54
N LEU A 7 11.62 -48.08 -4.62
CA LEU A 7 10.35 -47.38 -4.80
C LEU A 7 9.99 -46.52 -3.57
N PHE A 8 10.22 -47.04 -2.35
CA PHE A 8 9.97 -46.29 -1.11
C PHE A 8 10.91 -45.09 -0.96
N VAL A 9 12.17 -45.18 -1.35
CA VAL A 9 13.13 -44.06 -1.29
C VAL A 9 12.75 -42.96 -2.30
N VAL A 10 12.27 -43.31 -3.49
CA VAL A 10 11.84 -42.34 -4.52
C VAL A 10 10.55 -41.64 -4.10
N ILE A 11 9.60 -42.36 -3.50
CA ILE A 11 8.34 -41.74 -3.02
C ILE A 11 8.60 -40.82 -1.82
N PHE A 12 9.51 -41.20 -0.91
CA PHE A 12 9.84 -40.36 0.25
C PHE A 12 10.65 -39.12 -0.13
N SER A 13 11.54 -39.20 -1.12
CA SER A 13 12.28 -38.02 -1.62
C SER A 13 11.41 -37.07 -2.43
N SER A 14 10.44 -37.57 -3.20
CA SER A 14 9.48 -36.71 -3.91
C SER A 14 8.48 -36.01 -2.96
N LEU A 15 8.07 -36.70 -1.89
CA LEU A 15 7.18 -36.08 -0.88
C LEU A 15 7.90 -35.02 -0.04
N ALA A 16 9.19 -35.21 0.27
CA ALA A 16 10.01 -34.22 0.97
C ALA A 16 10.26 -32.97 0.12
N LEU A 17 10.36 -33.11 -1.22
CA LEU A 17 10.54 -31.96 -2.13
C LEU A 17 9.28 -31.11 -2.27
N VAL A 18 8.09 -31.71 -2.14
CA VAL A 18 6.81 -30.98 -2.23
C VAL A 18 6.52 -30.20 -0.95
N ILE A 19 7.00 -30.66 0.21
CA ILE A 19 6.82 -29.96 1.50
C ILE A 19 7.74 -28.73 1.60
N ALA A 20 8.89 -28.72 0.91
CA ALA A 20 9.81 -27.58 0.91
C ALA A 20 9.32 -26.38 0.10
N SER A 21 8.22 -26.50 -0.67
CA SER A 21 7.70 -25.43 -1.53
C SER A 21 6.58 -24.58 -0.90
N PHE A 22 6.14 -24.89 0.33
CA PHE A 22 5.31 -24.00 1.11
C PHE A 22 6.19 -23.03 1.91
N SER A 23 6.91 -22.16 1.20
CA SER A 23 7.36 -20.90 1.79
C SER A 23 6.10 -20.10 2.11
N THR A 24 5.60 -20.22 3.33
CA THR A 24 4.65 -19.26 3.87
C THR A 24 5.37 -17.93 3.79
N ALA A 25 4.90 -17.05 2.89
CA ALA A 25 5.31 -15.67 2.85
C ALA A 25 4.84 -15.03 4.16
N PHE A 26 5.62 -15.21 5.22
CA PHE A 26 5.44 -14.44 6.43
C PHE A 26 5.92 -13.02 6.15
N SER A 27 5.07 -12.04 6.48
CA SER A 27 5.47 -10.64 6.62
C SER A 27 6.86 -10.58 7.25
N LYS A 28 7.73 -9.73 6.72
CA LYS A 28 9.04 -9.50 7.33
C LYS A 28 8.82 -8.85 8.70
N VAL A 29 8.47 -9.68 9.66
CA VAL A 29 8.41 -9.33 11.07
C VAL A 29 9.78 -9.64 11.63
N GLU A 30 10.61 -8.63 11.75
CA GLU A 30 11.89 -8.77 12.45
C GLU A 30 11.65 -8.56 13.95
N GLY A 31 11.68 -9.66 14.71
CA GLY A 31 11.42 -9.60 16.15
C GLY A 31 9.97 -9.15 16.46
N ASP A 32 9.82 -7.93 16.96
CA ASP A 32 8.54 -7.33 17.35
C ASP A 32 8.16 -6.14 16.46
N THR A 33 8.73 -6.04 15.25
CA THR A 33 8.48 -4.91 14.34
C THR A 33 7.93 -5.38 13.01
N ILE A 34 6.84 -4.75 12.57
CA ILE A 34 6.26 -4.88 11.23
C ILE A 34 6.75 -3.70 10.41
N THR A 35 7.46 -3.96 9.31
CA THR A 35 7.96 -2.92 8.43
C THR A 35 6.99 -2.73 7.25
N LEU A 36 6.49 -1.51 7.09
CA LEU A 36 5.72 -1.05 5.94
C LEU A 36 6.68 -0.52 4.87
N GLY A 37 6.32 -0.59 3.60
CA GLY A 37 7.11 -0.03 2.50
C GLY A 37 6.46 1.20 1.89
N ALA A 38 7.25 2.18 1.48
CA ALA A 38 6.78 3.34 0.75
C ALA A 38 7.82 3.82 -0.28
N ALA A 39 7.41 3.94 -1.54
CA ALA A 39 8.12 4.71 -2.53
C ALA A 39 7.46 6.09 -2.57
N VAL A 40 8.18 7.15 -2.21
CA VAL A 40 7.67 8.51 -2.10
C VAL A 40 8.62 9.50 -2.77
N SER A 41 8.09 10.58 -3.31
CA SER A 41 8.90 11.59 -4.00
C SER A 41 9.60 12.48 -2.98
N LEU A 42 10.82 12.14 -2.61
CA LEU A 42 11.65 12.96 -1.71
C LEU A 42 12.50 13.96 -2.49
N THR A 43 12.66 13.75 -3.80
CA THR A 43 13.27 14.69 -4.74
C THR A 43 12.39 14.92 -5.96
N GLY A 44 12.77 15.84 -6.85
CA GLY A 44 12.05 16.18 -8.06
C GLY A 44 10.85 17.11 -7.82
N LYS A 45 9.91 17.14 -8.78
CA LYS A 45 8.80 18.12 -8.82
C LYS A 45 7.78 17.97 -7.68
N TYR A 46 7.72 16.81 -7.06
CA TYR A 46 6.80 16.53 -5.95
C TYR A 46 7.48 16.44 -4.58
N ALA A 47 8.75 16.84 -4.46
CA ALA A 47 9.53 16.71 -3.24
C ALA A 47 8.82 17.26 -2.00
N THR A 48 8.33 18.49 -2.05
CA THR A 48 7.61 19.11 -0.93
C THR A 48 6.39 18.29 -0.49
N ASN A 49 5.62 17.78 -1.45
CA ASN A 49 4.44 16.97 -1.15
C ASN A 49 4.81 15.59 -0.62
N GLY A 50 5.86 14.99 -1.19
CA GLY A 50 6.40 13.71 -0.73
C GLY A 50 6.95 13.79 0.69
N GLU A 51 7.67 14.86 1.04
CA GLU A 51 8.10 15.11 2.42
C GLU A 51 6.93 15.26 3.39
N HIS A 52 5.84 15.94 2.99
CA HIS A 52 4.65 16.03 3.83
C HIS A 52 3.99 14.66 4.01
N THR A 53 3.95 13.84 2.96
CA THR A 53 3.46 12.47 3.01
C THR A 53 4.29 11.63 3.98
N GLN A 54 5.62 11.68 3.87
CA GLN A 54 6.54 10.99 4.77
C GLN A 54 6.32 11.41 6.23
N ARG A 55 6.28 12.72 6.51
CA ARG A 55 6.03 13.24 7.87
C ARG A 55 4.70 12.75 8.45
N GLY A 56 3.66 12.65 7.59
CA GLY A 56 2.36 12.09 7.99
C GLY A 56 2.46 10.63 8.40
N TYR A 57 3.16 9.82 7.63
CA TYR A 57 3.40 8.41 7.94
C TYR A 57 4.24 8.23 9.20
N ASP A 58 5.32 8.99 9.34
CA ASP A 58 6.20 8.96 10.51
C ASP A 58 5.45 9.34 11.79
N LEU A 59 4.59 10.37 11.71
CA LEU A 59 3.74 10.77 12.83
C LEU A 59 2.74 9.66 13.20
N ALA A 60 2.08 9.06 12.22
CA ALA A 60 1.14 7.97 12.46
C ALA A 60 1.83 6.76 13.13
N VAL A 61 2.99 6.36 12.61
CA VAL A 61 3.81 5.29 13.18
C VAL A 61 4.24 5.62 14.60
N LYS A 62 4.70 6.84 14.84
CA LYS A 62 5.06 7.29 16.19
C LYS A 62 3.88 7.19 17.16
N VAL A 63 2.72 7.72 16.79
CA VAL A 63 1.50 7.69 17.64
C VAL A 63 1.06 6.26 17.95
N ILE A 64 1.08 5.37 16.94
CA ILE A 64 0.73 3.96 17.13
C ILE A 64 1.73 3.30 18.07
N ASN A 65 3.03 3.53 17.87
CA ASN A 65 4.09 2.93 18.66
C ASN A 65 4.09 3.43 20.12
N ASP A 66 3.82 4.72 20.36
CA ASP A 66 3.70 5.30 21.70
C ASP A 66 2.52 4.69 22.48
N ARG A 67 1.44 4.30 21.79
CA ARG A 67 0.27 3.60 22.35
C ARG A 67 0.50 2.10 22.58
N GLY A 68 1.71 1.59 22.36
CA GLY A 68 2.06 0.19 22.55
C GLY A 68 2.16 -0.63 21.26
N GLY A 69 1.92 -0.02 20.09
CA GLY A 69 1.98 -0.69 18.78
C GLY A 69 0.66 -1.34 18.37
N VAL A 70 0.73 -2.26 17.41
CA VAL A 70 -0.43 -2.99 16.87
C VAL A 70 -0.53 -4.35 17.57
N LYS A 71 -1.69 -4.64 18.15
CA LYS A 71 -1.94 -5.93 18.81
C LYS A 71 -2.39 -6.97 17.77
N ILE A 72 -1.64 -8.06 17.66
CA ILE A 72 -2.00 -9.21 16.83
C ILE A 72 -1.97 -10.46 17.73
N GLY A 73 -3.14 -11.05 17.94
CA GLY A 73 -3.30 -12.12 18.92
C GLY A 73 -2.93 -11.64 20.32
N ASN A 74 -1.97 -12.28 20.95
CA ASN A 74 -1.50 -11.93 22.29
C ASN A 74 -0.20 -11.09 22.31
N LYS A 75 0.28 -10.64 21.15
CA LYS A 75 1.54 -9.92 21.01
C LYS A 75 1.31 -8.52 20.45
N ASN A 76 2.06 -7.55 20.93
CA ASN A 76 2.11 -6.20 20.38
C ASN A 76 3.33 -6.07 19.46
N TYR A 77 3.13 -5.42 18.32
CA TYR A 77 4.16 -5.16 17.33
C TYR A 77 4.34 -3.66 17.13
N LYS A 78 5.58 -3.22 17.09
CA LYS A 78 5.92 -1.86 16.64
C LYS A 78 5.82 -1.78 15.14
N LEU A 79 5.55 -0.58 14.61
CA LEU A 79 5.60 -0.30 13.18
C LEU A 79 6.89 0.44 12.84
N ALA A 80 7.42 0.19 11.65
CA ALA A 80 8.47 0.96 11.00
C ALA A 80 8.09 1.21 9.55
N VAL A 81 8.69 2.19 8.88
CA VAL A 81 8.52 2.42 7.45
C VAL A 81 9.89 2.40 6.78
N LYS A 82 10.00 1.64 5.69
CA LYS A 82 11.13 1.67 4.78
C LYS A 82 10.77 2.52 3.58
N TYR A 83 11.52 3.61 3.41
CA TYR A 83 11.32 4.55 2.32
C TYR A 83 12.32 4.34 1.20
N TYR A 84 11.86 4.59 -0.03
CA TYR A 84 12.68 4.85 -1.20
C TYR A 84 12.20 6.13 -1.87
N ASP A 85 13.17 6.91 -2.40
CA ASP A 85 12.87 8.10 -3.20
C ASP A 85 12.55 7.69 -4.63
N ASP A 86 11.36 8.03 -5.11
CA ASP A 86 10.92 7.77 -6.48
C ASP A 86 11.28 8.89 -7.46
N GLU A 87 11.97 9.92 -6.99
CA GLU A 87 12.45 11.06 -7.78
C GLU A 87 11.32 11.78 -8.56
N SER A 88 10.07 11.63 -8.11
CA SER A 88 8.87 12.10 -8.80
C SER A 88 8.64 11.46 -10.18
N ASP A 89 9.20 10.26 -10.40
CA ASP A 89 9.06 9.48 -11.64
C ASP A 89 8.22 8.22 -11.41
N ALA A 90 7.19 8.06 -12.23
CA ALA A 90 6.26 6.94 -12.12
C ALA A 90 6.88 5.57 -12.40
N LYS A 91 7.90 5.51 -13.30
CA LYS A 91 8.58 4.26 -13.65
C LYS A 91 9.52 3.83 -12.53
N ILE A 92 10.26 4.80 -11.96
CA ILE A 92 11.12 4.58 -10.79
C ILE A 92 10.26 4.11 -9.62
N ALA A 93 9.14 4.78 -9.35
CA ALA A 93 8.21 4.39 -8.28
C ALA A 93 7.72 2.94 -8.41
N ALA A 94 7.30 2.52 -9.61
CA ALA A 94 6.88 1.14 -9.86
C ALA A 94 8.01 0.12 -9.64
N ALA A 95 9.23 0.43 -10.09
CA ALA A 95 10.41 -0.43 -9.89
C ALA A 95 10.78 -0.54 -8.40
N LEU A 96 10.69 0.57 -7.66
CA LEU A 96 10.96 0.60 -6.21
C LEU A 96 9.88 -0.14 -5.42
N ALA A 97 8.61 -0.05 -5.81
CA ALA A 97 7.54 -0.84 -5.21
C ALA A 97 7.79 -2.35 -5.41
N GLN A 98 8.19 -2.76 -6.60
CA GLN A 98 8.59 -4.14 -6.87
C GLN A 98 9.79 -4.56 -6.00
N ARG A 99 10.81 -3.72 -5.89
CA ARG A 99 11.98 -3.98 -5.05
C ARG A 99 11.60 -4.13 -3.57
N LEU A 100 10.77 -3.22 -3.04
CA LEU A 100 10.26 -3.32 -1.66
C LEU A 100 9.61 -4.66 -1.40
N ILE A 101 8.80 -5.15 -2.34
CA ILE A 101 8.08 -6.42 -2.19
C ILE A 101 9.03 -7.62 -2.37
N GLU A 102 9.78 -7.69 -3.48
CA GLU A 102 10.53 -8.89 -3.84
C GLU A 102 11.87 -9.01 -3.10
N GLN A 103 12.57 -7.90 -2.87
CA GLN A 103 13.91 -7.92 -2.28
C GLN A 103 13.88 -7.63 -0.78
N ASP A 104 13.03 -6.68 -0.37
CA ASP A 104 12.95 -6.29 1.04
C ASP A 104 11.87 -7.07 1.82
N GLY A 105 11.06 -7.88 1.15
CA GLY A 105 10.04 -8.72 1.77
C GLY A 105 8.86 -7.94 2.37
N ILE A 106 8.60 -6.73 1.88
CA ILE A 106 7.49 -5.89 2.34
C ILE A 106 6.15 -6.51 1.90
N GLN A 107 5.21 -6.57 2.83
CA GLN A 107 3.87 -7.13 2.61
C GLN A 107 2.73 -6.12 2.82
N TYR A 108 3.05 -4.90 3.21
CA TYR A 108 2.10 -3.81 3.39
C TYR A 108 2.73 -2.53 2.85
N MET A 109 2.06 -1.90 1.89
CA MET A 109 2.54 -0.69 1.24
C MET A 109 1.75 0.52 1.69
N LEU A 110 2.44 1.63 1.87
CA LEU A 110 1.87 2.96 1.96
C LEU A 110 2.01 3.64 0.60
N GLY A 111 0.97 4.34 0.17
CA GLY A 111 0.92 4.98 -1.14
C GLY A 111 1.80 6.22 -1.25
N PRO A 112 2.17 6.62 -2.47
CA PRO A 112 2.93 7.83 -2.75
C PRO A 112 2.04 9.09 -2.73
N TYR A 113 2.66 10.25 -2.92
CA TYR A 113 1.92 11.46 -3.29
C TYR A 113 1.48 11.41 -4.76
N GLY A 114 0.19 11.73 -4.98
CA GLY A 114 -0.37 12.02 -6.29
C GLY A 114 -0.80 10.80 -7.10
N SER A 115 -1.90 10.98 -7.84
CA SER A 115 -2.55 9.91 -8.60
C SER A 115 -1.66 9.31 -9.69
N GLY A 116 -0.78 10.11 -10.31
CA GLY A 116 0.09 9.65 -11.39
C GLY A 116 1.09 8.59 -10.93
N ILE A 117 1.70 8.79 -9.75
CA ILE A 117 2.62 7.83 -9.16
C ILE A 117 1.83 6.61 -8.62
N THR A 118 0.70 6.85 -7.95
CA THR A 118 -0.17 5.78 -7.44
C THR A 118 -0.63 4.84 -8.55
N ILE A 119 -1.03 5.38 -9.72
CA ILE A 119 -1.44 4.58 -10.90
C ILE A 119 -0.31 3.64 -11.38
N ALA A 120 0.95 4.05 -11.24
CA ALA A 120 2.08 3.22 -11.65
C ALA A 120 2.41 2.12 -10.63
N ILE A 121 2.23 2.37 -9.34
CA ILE A 121 2.48 1.40 -8.27
C ILE A 121 1.33 0.39 -8.13
N ALA A 122 0.08 0.80 -8.28
CA ALA A 122 -1.09 -0.04 -8.05
C ALA A 122 -1.08 -1.39 -8.82
N PRO A 123 -0.68 -1.47 -10.11
CA PRO A 123 -0.56 -2.76 -10.80
C PRO A 123 0.50 -3.69 -10.18
N VAL A 124 1.57 -3.13 -9.59
CA VAL A 124 2.63 -3.91 -8.94
C VAL A 124 2.09 -4.53 -7.66
N THR A 125 1.48 -3.73 -6.79
CA THR A 125 0.89 -4.24 -5.54
C THR A 125 -0.23 -5.24 -5.80
N GLU A 126 -1.05 -5.02 -6.83
CA GLU A 126 -2.09 -5.97 -7.28
C GLU A 126 -1.50 -7.30 -7.73
N LYS A 127 -0.45 -7.28 -8.58
CA LYS A 127 0.25 -8.49 -9.08
C LYS A 127 0.78 -9.34 -7.93
N PHE A 128 1.37 -8.70 -6.93
CA PHE A 128 1.96 -9.40 -5.78
C PHE A 128 0.96 -9.65 -4.63
N LYS A 129 -0.29 -9.20 -4.76
CA LYS A 129 -1.33 -9.30 -3.73
C LYS A 129 -0.92 -8.65 -2.41
N VAL A 130 -0.18 -7.55 -2.51
CA VAL A 130 0.27 -6.74 -1.37
C VAL A 130 -0.69 -5.57 -1.20
N PRO A 131 -1.39 -5.44 -0.07
CA PRO A 131 -2.29 -4.33 0.15
C PRO A 131 -1.50 -3.01 0.22
N MET A 132 -2.00 -2.00 -0.51
CA MET A 132 -1.52 -0.64 -0.48
C MET A 132 -2.61 0.29 0.02
N ILE A 133 -2.33 0.99 1.11
CA ILE A 133 -3.17 2.07 1.63
C ILE A 133 -2.63 3.38 1.08
N GLU A 134 -3.44 4.12 0.34
CA GLU A 134 -3.07 5.39 -0.22
C GLU A 134 -3.96 6.52 0.31
N ALA A 135 -3.39 7.72 0.46
CA ALA A 135 -4.03 8.87 1.06
C ALA A 135 -3.89 10.16 0.22
N ASN A 136 -3.27 10.08 -0.96
CA ASN A 136 -2.90 11.26 -1.75
C ASN A 136 -3.24 11.12 -3.25
N GLY A 137 -3.78 9.99 -3.67
CA GLY A 137 -4.19 9.72 -5.05
C GLY A 137 -5.70 9.88 -5.24
N ALA A 138 -6.17 11.10 -5.49
CA ALA A 138 -7.59 11.42 -5.53
C ALA A 138 -8.28 11.14 -6.88
N SER A 139 -7.59 10.59 -7.88
CA SER A 139 -8.21 10.31 -9.17
C SER A 139 -9.17 9.13 -9.10
N ARG A 140 -10.43 9.34 -9.52
CA ARG A 140 -11.42 8.27 -9.66
C ARG A 140 -10.93 7.11 -10.53
N ALA A 141 -10.05 7.37 -11.51
CA ALA A 141 -9.49 6.35 -12.39
C ALA A 141 -8.70 5.26 -11.65
N LEU A 142 -8.22 5.52 -10.43
CA LEU A 142 -7.59 4.52 -9.58
C LEU A 142 -8.58 3.42 -9.14
N PHE A 143 -9.83 3.79 -8.90
CA PHE A 143 -10.85 2.94 -8.27
C PHE A 143 -11.82 2.31 -9.28
N THR A 144 -11.64 2.58 -10.58
CA THR A 144 -12.48 1.99 -11.65
C THR A 144 -11.83 0.79 -12.36
N LYS A 145 -10.59 0.43 -11.97
CA LYS A 145 -9.84 -0.67 -12.57
C LYS A 145 -10.06 -2.04 -11.91
N GLY A 146 -10.83 -2.09 -10.82
CA GLY A 146 -11.14 -3.33 -10.13
C GLY A 146 -9.98 -3.91 -9.31
N TYR A 147 -9.00 -3.09 -8.90
CA TYR A 147 -7.95 -3.52 -7.98
C TYR A 147 -8.53 -3.98 -6.65
N LYS A 148 -8.01 -5.10 -6.15
CA LYS A 148 -8.43 -5.72 -4.88
C LYS A 148 -7.51 -5.37 -3.73
N TYR A 149 -6.31 -4.90 -4.04
CA TYR A 149 -5.24 -4.62 -3.07
C TYR A 149 -4.92 -3.13 -2.95
N LEU A 150 -5.72 -2.25 -3.58
CA LEU A 150 -5.64 -0.80 -3.44
C LEU A 150 -6.78 -0.27 -2.58
N PHE A 151 -6.44 0.41 -1.49
CA PHE A 151 -7.38 0.99 -0.53
C PHE A 151 -7.09 2.48 -0.36
N ALA A 152 -8.11 3.32 -0.47
CA ALA A 152 -7.98 4.76 -0.25
C ALA A 152 -8.62 5.21 1.06
N VAL A 153 -7.99 6.18 1.71
CA VAL A 153 -8.51 6.84 2.91
C VAL A 153 -8.89 8.31 2.66
N LEU A 154 -9.16 8.65 1.40
CA LEU A 154 -9.64 9.97 0.99
C LEU A 154 -10.76 9.81 -0.04
N ASN A 155 -11.56 10.87 -0.22
CA ASN A 155 -12.54 10.96 -1.30
C ASN A 155 -11.85 11.19 -2.65
N SER A 156 -12.49 10.74 -3.73
CA SER A 156 -12.06 11.12 -5.07
C SER A 156 -12.28 12.61 -5.34
N ALA A 157 -11.44 13.20 -6.18
CA ALA A 157 -11.43 14.64 -6.41
C ALA A 157 -12.74 15.19 -6.99
N ASP A 158 -13.49 14.38 -7.72
CA ASP A 158 -14.82 14.71 -8.24
C ASP A 158 -15.88 14.93 -7.14
N GLN A 159 -15.59 14.54 -5.90
CA GLN A 159 -16.49 14.71 -4.76
C GLN A 159 -16.11 15.87 -3.84
N TYR A 160 -14.95 16.52 -4.03
CA TYR A 160 -14.43 17.51 -3.09
C TYR A 160 -15.33 18.74 -2.92
N LEU A 161 -16.06 19.12 -3.95
CA LEU A 161 -16.92 20.31 -3.93
C LEU A 161 -18.41 19.99 -3.76
N ASN A 162 -18.80 18.72 -3.69
CA ASN A 162 -20.23 18.34 -3.63
C ASN A 162 -20.96 19.06 -2.51
N SER A 163 -20.46 19.02 -1.27
CA SER A 163 -21.11 19.68 -0.13
C SER A 163 -21.16 21.21 -0.28
N ALA A 164 -20.16 21.82 -0.93
CA ALA A 164 -20.16 23.26 -1.18
C ALA A 164 -21.22 23.63 -2.23
N VAL A 165 -21.33 22.83 -3.30
CA VAL A 165 -22.35 23.02 -4.35
C VAL A 165 -23.75 22.83 -3.76
N ASP A 166 -23.96 21.79 -2.97
CA ASP A 166 -25.26 21.53 -2.31
C ASP A 166 -25.66 22.69 -1.40
N LEU A 167 -24.72 23.18 -0.58
CA LEU A 167 -24.97 24.33 0.29
C LEU A 167 -25.30 25.60 -0.50
N MET A 168 -24.58 25.87 -1.59
CA MET A 168 -24.87 27.01 -2.46
C MET A 168 -26.25 26.89 -3.10
N ALA A 169 -26.63 25.69 -3.54
CA ALA A 169 -27.95 25.42 -4.11
C ALA A 169 -29.09 25.65 -3.08
N GLU A 170 -28.92 25.18 -1.86
CA GLU A 170 -29.85 25.40 -0.76
C GLU A 170 -30.01 26.87 -0.42
N GLN A 171 -28.89 27.61 -0.33
CA GLN A 171 -28.91 29.04 -0.03
C GLN A 171 -29.57 29.86 -1.16
N ALA A 172 -29.28 29.50 -2.42
CA ALA A 172 -29.92 30.18 -3.56
C ALA A 172 -31.44 29.92 -3.58
N LYS A 173 -31.86 28.69 -3.32
CA LYS A 173 -33.27 28.31 -3.21
C LYS A 173 -33.96 29.10 -2.07
N ALA A 174 -33.35 29.19 -0.91
CA ALA A 174 -33.86 29.98 0.22
C ALA A 174 -33.96 31.45 -0.09
N ALA A 175 -33.08 32.00 -0.93
CA ALA A 175 -33.09 33.38 -1.39
C ALA A 175 -34.01 33.64 -2.61
N GLY A 176 -34.75 32.62 -3.07
CA GLY A 176 -35.60 32.72 -4.27
C GLY A 176 -34.85 32.92 -5.59
N LYS A 177 -33.56 32.54 -5.62
CA LYS A 177 -32.68 32.64 -6.79
C LYS A 177 -32.51 31.28 -7.44
N ASN A 178 -32.62 31.22 -8.79
CA ASN A 178 -32.23 30.02 -9.53
C ASN A 178 -30.72 30.09 -9.85
N LEU A 179 -29.94 29.11 -9.41
CA LEU A 179 -28.58 28.93 -9.90
C LEU A 179 -28.68 28.34 -11.32
N GLN A 180 -28.21 29.09 -12.31
CA GLN A 180 -27.92 28.53 -13.64
C GLN A 180 -26.51 27.92 -13.56
N MET A 181 -26.42 26.59 -13.72
CA MET A 181 -25.16 25.87 -13.89
C MET A 181 -24.85 25.70 -15.37
#